data_5513b173adc162177b3a939db129ba87
#
_entry.id   5513b173adc162177b3a939db129ba87
#
_cell.length_a   1.000
_cell.length_b   1.000
_cell.length_c   1.000
_cell.angle_alpha   90.00
_cell.angle_beta   90.00
_cell.angle_gamma   90.00
#
_symmetry.space_group_name_H-M   'P 1'
#
loop_
_entity.id
_entity.type
_entity.pdbx_description
1 polymer ?
#
loop_
_entity_poly.entity_id
_entity_poly.type
_entity_poly.pdbx_seq_one_letter_code
_entity_poly.pdbx_strand_id
1 'polypeptide(L)'
;TGLGIFSEEEVAVCELIGLFHEIGNFSKTPNYQMDDDINDSYNRTIDVLFNKKLIREISKETKYDTVIKMAIFAYDKNGFPADIDEKGRHMCAIIKDAHNLDSFRLFVNYPYVDTVIKSYPSSLVYDDFKSFKTISSKVSDNASDEVLVTLSKMYSFNYKYSYYLLKQNDYVNKIFNSLNFDNSELEGFFKQL
;
A
#
# COMPACT_ATOMS: atom_id res chain seq x y z
N THR A 1 4.84 -16.93 -12.59
CA THR A 1 4.51 -15.51 -12.76
C THR A 1 4.05 -15.27 -14.19
N GLY A 2 2.90 -14.58 -14.38
CA GLY A 2 2.35 -14.30 -15.72
C GLY A 2 3.22 -13.40 -16.61
N LEU A 3 4.32 -12.84 -16.09
CA LEU A 3 5.24 -11.99 -16.84
C LEU A 3 6.38 -12.77 -17.49
N GLY A 4 6.72 -13.99 -17.00
CA GLY A 4 7.81 -14.82 -17.53
C GLY A 4 9.21 -14.19 -17.50
N ILE A 5 9.39 -13.05 -16.82
CA ILE A 5 10.65 -12.28 -16.77
C ILE A 5 11.53 -12.62 -15.57
N PHE A 6 10.95 -13.29 -14.57
CA PHE A 6 11.65 -13.64 -13.33
C PHE A 6 12.02 -15.12 -13.28
N SER A 7 13.22 -15.39 -12.79
CA SER A 7 13.62 -16.73 -12.34
C SER A 7 12.88 -17.12 -11.06
N GLU A 8 12.90 -18.41 -10.70
CA GLU A 8 12.32 -18.88 -9.43
C GLU A 8 12.91 -18.18 -8.21
N GLU A 9 14.23 -17.91 -8.26
CA GLU A 9 14.92 -17.18 -7.20
C GLU A 9 14.43 -15.75 -7.07
N GLU A 10 14.23 -15.05 -8.20
CA GLU A 10 13.70 -13.68 -8.22
C GLU A 10 12.24 -13.61 -7.75
N VAL A 11 11.45 -14.64 -8.03
CA VAL A 11 10.09 -14.79 -7.47
C VAL A 11 10.17 -14.92 -5.94
N ALA A 12 11.04 -15.78 -5.43
CA ALA A 12 11.24 -15.95 -3.99
C ALA A 12 11.68 -14.64 -3.31
N VAL A 13 12.50 -13.83 -4.00
CA VAL A 13 12.87 -12.48 -3.50
C VAL A 13 11.65 -11.55 -3.43
N CYS A 14 10.78 -11.54 -4.44
CA CYS A 14 9.53 -10.76 -4.38
C CYS A 14 8.63 -11.21 -3.21
N GLU A 15 8.49 -12.52 -3.01
CA GLU A 15 7.71 -13.08 -1.89
C GLU A 15 8.31 -12.66 -0.54
N LEU A 16 9.64 -12.73 -0.41
CA LEU A 16 10.35 -12.27 0.78
C LEU A 16 10.09 -10.78 1.07
N ILE A 17 10.20 -9.94 0.04
CA ILE A 17 9.91 -8.51 0.20
C ILE A 17 8.45 -8.31 0.63
N GLY A 18 7.51 -8.97 -0.05
CA GLY A 18 6.09 -8.90 0.27
C GLY A 18 5.80 -9.27 1.73
N LEU A 19 6.49 -10.31 2.26
CA LEU A 19 6.31 -10.76 3.63
C LEU A 19 6.91 -9.82 4.68
N PHE A 20 8.05 -9.19 4.37
CA PHE A 20 8.83 -8.47 5.37
C PHE A 20 8.90 -6.95 5.18
N HIS A 21 8.27 -6.36 4.16
CA HIS A 21 8.39 -4.92 3.87
C HIS A 21 7.94 -4.01 5.03
N GLU A 22 7.10 -4.51 5.93
CA GLU A 22 6.60 -3.80 7.11
C GLU A 22 7.05 -4.43 8.44
N ILE A 23 8.05 -5.32 8.45
CA ILE A 23 8.50 -6.01 9.66
C ILE A 23 8.92 -5.04 10.76
N GLY A 24 9.40 -3.85 10.40
CA GLY A 24 9.76 -2.80 11.33
C GLY A 24 8.59 -2.26 12.16
N ASN A 25 7.35 -2.45 11.72
CA ASN A 25 6.16 -2.05 12.47
C ASN A 25 5.93 -2.90 13.72
N PHE A 26 6.45 -4.14 13.75
CA PHE A 26 6.39 -5.03 14.91
C PHE A 26 7.50 -4.73 15.95
N SER A 27 8.49 -3.89 15.62
CA SER A 27 9.58 -3.53 16.52
C SER A 27 9.31 -2.27 17.34
N LYS A 28 8.08 -1.79 17.39
CA LYS A 28 7.68 -0.63 18.19
C LYS A 28 7.87 -0.95 19.68
N THR A 29 8.90 -0.35 20.31
CA THR A 29 9.01 -0.36 21.75
C THR A 29 8.07 0.68 22.36
N PRO A 30 7.49 0.44 23.56
CA PRO A 30 6.51 1.34 24.20
C PRO A 30 7.00 2.78 24.45
N ASN A 31 8.30 3.03 24.35
CA ASN A 31 8.95 4.32 24.64
C ASN A 31 9.35 5.10 23.38
N TYR A 32 9.03 4.64 22.18
CA TYR A 32 9.25 5.42 20.99
C TYR A 32 8.10 6.41 20.83
N GLN A 33 8.37 7.71 20.96
CA GLN A 33 7.43 8.74 20.57
C GLN A 33 7.10 8.54 19.10
N MET A 34 5.81 8.39 18.82
CA MET A 34 5.32 8.16 17.46
C MET A 34 5.49 9.45 16.65
N ASP A 35 6.66 9.60 16.04
CA ASP A 35 6.73 10.35 14.80
C ASP A 35 6.31 9.37 13.70
N ASP A 36 5.07 9.50 13.24
CA ASP A 36 4.49 8.68 12.17
C ASP A 36 5.10 9.02 10.79
N ASP A 37 6.41 9.26 10.76
CA ASP A 37 7.10 9.48 9.51
C ASP A 37 7.33 8.12 8.81
N ILE A 38 6.90 8.03 7.55
CA ILE A 38 7.12 6.88 6.65
C ILE A 38 8.62 6.51 6.63
N ASN A 39 9.51 7.49 6.75
CA ASN A 39 10.94 7.27 6.88
C ASN A 39 11.29 6.45 8.12
N ASP A 40 10.54 6.54 9.19
CA ASP A 40 10.79 5.77 10.40
C ASP A 40 10.40 4.28 10.21
N SER A 41 9.29 3.97 9.54
CA SER A 41 8.92 2.57 9.21
C SER A 41 9.94 1.91 8.29
N TYR A 42 10.39 2.62 7.26
CA TYR A 42 11.47 2.15 6.38
C TYR A 42 12.75 1.88 7.18
N ASN A 43 13.21 2.85 7.97
CA ASN A 43 14.44 2.74 8.73
C ASN A 43 14.38 1.58 9.74
N ARG A 44 13.26 1.39 10.43
CA ARG A 44 13.05 0.24 11.33
C ARG A 44 13.08 -1.08 10.58
N THR A 45 12.43 -1.15 9.42
CA THR A 45 12.44 -2.37 8.58
C THR A 45 13.87 -2.69 8.11
N ILE A 46 14.61 -1.70 7.64
CA ILE A 46 16.01 -1.86 7.24
C ILE A 46 16.89 -2.27 8.42
N ASP A 47 16.68 -1.70 9.60
CA ASP A 47 17.41 -2.08 10.80
C ASP A 47 17.19 -3.56 11.15
N VAL A 48 15.93 -4.01 11.18
CA VAL A 48 15.61 -5.40 11.49
C VAL A 48 16.20 -6.35 10.44
N LEU A 49 15.99 -6.06 9.16
CA LEU A 49 16.40 -6.96 8.09
C LEU A 49 17.91 -7.00 7.90
N PHE A 50 18.57 -5.85 7.89
CA PHE A 50 19.97 -5.76 7.47
C PHE A 50 20.95 -5.53 8.61
N ASN A 51 20.67 -4.62 9.56
CA ASN A 51 21.60 -4.33 10.68
C ASN A 51 21.54 -5.47 11.71
N LYS A 52 20.33 -5.93 12.07
CA LYS A 52 20.14 -7.11 12.94
C LYS A 52 20.27 -8.43 12.18
N LYS A 53 20.52 -8.39 10.88
CA LYS A 53 20.85 -9.52 10.02
C LYS A 53 19.75 -10.59 9.87
N LEU A 54 18.48 -10.26 10.13
CA LEU A 54 17.37 -11.20 9.93
C LEU A 54 17.35 -11.75 8.50
N ILE A 55 17.66 -10.91 7.50
CA ILE A 55 17.73 -11.34 6.11
C ILE A 55 18.75 -12.47 5.89
N ARG A 56 19.83 -12.54 6.69
CA ARG A 56 20.87 -13.58 6.57
C ARG A 56 20.46 -14.93 7.13
N GLU A 57 19.44 -14.97 7.99
CA GLU A 57 18.80 -16.22 8.43
C GLU A 57 17.95 -16.84 7.32
N ILE A 58 17.47 -16.02 6.37
CA ILE A 58 16.60 -16.44 5.27
C ILE A 58 17.43 -16.67 4.00
N SER A 59 18.34 -15.76 3.67
CA SER A 59 19.21 -15.84 2.50
C SER A 59 20.62 -15.38 2.83
N LYS A 60 21.59 -16.22 2.48
CA LYS A 60 23.01 -15.87 2.58
C LYS A 60 23.48 -15.00 1.42
N GLU A 61 22.71 -14.95 0.34
CA GLU A 61 23.02 -14.17 -0.86
C GLU A 61 22.85 -12.68 -0.61
N THR A 62 23.75 -11.88 -1.12
CA THR A 62 23.73 -10.42 -1.00
C THR A 62 23.38 -9.70 -2.30
N LYS A 63 23.33 -10.43 -3.43
CA LYS A 63 23.10 -9.85 -4.75
C LYS A 63 21.76 -9.10 -4.89
N TYR A 64 20.78 -9.46 -4.07
CA TYR A 64 19.45 -8.81 -4.07
C TYR A 64 19.27 -7.74 -2.99
N ASP A 65 20.26 -7.51 -2.12
CA ASP A 65 20.12 -6.58 -0.99
C ASP A 65 19.71 -5.16 -1.45
N THR A 66 20.28 -4.70 -2.54
CA THR A 66 19.97 -3.37 -3.08
C THR A 66 18.53 -3.28 -3.57
N VAL A 67 18.07 -4.24 -4.35
CA VAL A 67 16.68 -4.22 -4.86
C VAL A 67 15.65 -4.42 -3.75
N ILE A 68 15.97 -5.24 -2.73
CA ILE A 68 15.11 -5.41 -1.55
C ILE A 68 14.94 -4.06 -0.83
N LYS A 69 16.04 -3.35 -0.55
CA LYS A 69 16.00 -2.02 0.08
C LYS A 69 15.21 -1.02 -0.76
N MET A 70 15.43 -1.00 -2.07
CA MET A 70 14.73 -0.11 -3.00
C MET A 70 13.23 -0.40 -3.03
N ALA A 71 12.82 -1.66 -3.05
CA ALA A 71 11.40 -2.04 -3.05
C ALA A 71 10.71 -1.68 -1.74
N ILE A 72 11.37 -1.92 -0.58
CA ILE A 72 10.88 -1.49 0.73
C ILE A 72 10.78 0.05 0.83
N PHE A 73 11.67 0.78 0.16
CA PHE A 73 11.59 2.23 0.12
C PHE A 73 10.45 2.74 -0.77
N ALA A 74 10.17 2.06 -1.88
CA ALA A 74 9.32 2.56 -2.96
C ALA A 74 7.84 2.17 -2.85
N TYR A 75 7.47 1.15 -2.04
CA TYR A 75 6.12 0.60 -2.05
C TYR A 75 5.03 1.62 -1.71
N ASP A 76 5.34 2.59 -0.85
CA ASP A 76 4.41 3.63 -0.38
C ASP A 76 4.67 5.00 -1.05
N LYS A 77 5.55 5.08 -2.03
CA LYS A 77 5.92 6.34 -2.69
C LYS A 77 5.36 6.46 -4.11
N ASN A 78 5.17 7.70 -4.54
CA ASN A 78 4.82 8.00 -5.92
C ASN A 78 6.08 8.02 -6.79
N GLY A 79 6.45 6.85 -7.33
CA GLY A 79 7.61 6.69 -8.21
C GLY A 79 8.61 5.65 -7.70
N PHE A 80 9.59 5.36 -8.55
CA PHE A 80 10.66 4.40 -8.28
C PHE A 80 12.00 5.11 -8.21
N PRO A 81 13.00 4.56 -7.51
CA PRO A 81 14.36 5.08 -7.52
C PRO A 81 14.89 5.23 -8.96
N ALA A 82 15.63 6.32 -9.24
CA ALA A 82 16.11 6.62 -10.58
C ALA A 82 17.14 5.59 -11.08
N ASP A 83 17.97 5.06 -10.17
CA ASP A 83 19.10 4.19 -10.47
C ASP A 83 18.74 2.69 -10.43
N ILE A 84 17.45 2.35 -10.55
CA ILE A 84 17.00 0.96 -10.55
C ILE A 84 16.94 0.42 -11.99
N ASP A 85 17.44 -0.79 -12.20
CA ASP A 85 17.31 -1.48 -13.48
C ASP A 85 15.87 -1.92 -13.79
N GLU A 86 15.63 -2.40 -14.99
CA GLU A 86 14.29 -2.79 -15.45
C GLU A 86 13.68 -3.89 -14.57
N LYS A 87 14.45 -4.92 -14.22
CA LYS A 87 13.98 -6.01 -13.35
C LYS A 87 13.64 -5.52 -11.94
N GLY A 88 14.50 -4.72 -11.35
CA GLY A 88 14.26 -4.12 -10.04
C GLY A 88 13.04 -3.22 -10.05
N ARG A 89 12.82 -2.46 -11.14
CA ARG A 89 11.62 -1.65 -11.33
C ARG A 89 10.35 -2.51 -11.35
N HIS A 90 10.39 -3.66 -12.03
CA HIS A 90 9.28 -4.61 -12.00
C HIS A 90 9.04 -5.20 -10.60
N MET A 91 10.10 -5.53 -9.85
CA MET A 91 9.96 -6.00 -8.45
C MET A 91 9.30 -4.93 -7.57
N CYS A 92 9.77 -3.69 -7.63
CA CYS A 92 9.15 -2.58 -6.92
C CYS A 92 7.67 -2.39 -7.30
N ALA A 93 7.34 -2.48 -8.58
CA ALA A 93 5.98 -2.34 -9.09
C ALA A 93 5.04 -3.46 -8.56
N ILE A 94 5.53 -4.70 -8.52
CA ILE A 94 4.77 -5.84 -7.98
C ILE A 94 4.50 -5.64 -6.49
N ILE A 95 5.51 -5.25 -5.71
CA ILE A 95 5.36 -5.02 -4.27
C ILE A 95 4.38 -3.87 -4.01
N LYS A 96 4.47 -2.78 -4.76
CA LYS A 96 3.54 -1.65 -4.66
C LYS A 96 2.10 -2.07 -4.97
N ASP A 97 1.89 -2.81 -6.05
CA ASP A 97 0.56 -3.29 -6.43
C ASP A 97 0.00 -4.25 -5.36
N ALA A 98 0.83 -5.16 -4.84
CA ALA A 98 0.44 -6.09 -3.78
C ALA A 98 0.06 -5.35 -2.48
N HIS A 99 0.86 -4.37 -2.05
CA HIS A 99 0.57 -3.53 -0.89
C HIS A 99 -0.74 -2.74 -1.07
N ASN A 100 -0.95 -2.16 -2.25
CA ASN A 100 -2.18 -1.44 -2.55
C ASN A 100 -3.41 -2.36 -2.53
N LEU A 101 -3.32 -3.56 -3.11
CA LEU A 101 -4.39 -4.57 -3.03
C LEU A 101 -4.66 -5.02 -1.59
N ASP A 102 -3.60 -5.19 -0.80
CA ASP A 102 -3.75 -5.54 0.62
C ASP A 102 -4.46 -4.44 1.43
N SER A 103 -4.25 -3.18 1.07
CA SER A 103 -4.98 -2.06 1.68
C SER A 103 -6.50 -2.16 1.47
N PHE A 104 -6.97 -2.58 0.28
CA PHE A 104 -8.39 -2.86 0.04
C PHE A 104 -8.88 -4.03 0.88
N ARG A 105 -8.11 -5.12 0.96
CA ARG A 105 -8.43 -6.28 1.78
C ARG A 105 -8.54 -5.91 3.26
N LEU A 106 -7.60 -5.12 3.75
CA LEU A 106 -7.60 -4.65 5.14
C LEU A 106 -8.81 -3.77 5.42
N PHE A 107 -9.13 -2.82 4.54
CA PHE A 107 -10.31 -1.96 4.72
C PHE A 107 -11.60 -2.77 4.83
N VAL A 108 -11.77 -3.80 3.99
CA VAL A 108 -12.98 -4.64 3.99
C VAL A 108 -13.07 -5.52 5.23
N ASN A 109 -11.94 -6.12 5.66
CA ASN A 109 -11.96 -7.12 6.75
C ASN A 109 -11.74 -6.51 8.13
N TYR A 110 -11.07 -5.36 8.20
CA TYR A 110 -10.72 -4.67 9.44
C TYR A 110 -10.92 -3.16 9.24
N PRO A 111 -12.17 -2.69 9.15
CA PRO A 111 -12.41 -1.27 8.93
C PRO A 111 -11.79 -0.46 10.08
N TYR A 112 -10.75 0.29 9.75
CA TYR A 112 -10.08 1.20 10.70
C TYR A 112 -10.93 2.41 11.04
N VAL A 113 -11.91 2.67 10.19
CA VAL A 113 -12.74 3.85 10.22
C VAL A 113 -14.02 3.51 10.94
N ASP A 114 -14.48 4.41 11.79
CA ASP A 114 -15.88 4.47 12.13
C ASP A 114 -16.64 4.47 10.79
N THR A 115 -17.28 3.35 10.48
CA THR A 115 -17.91 3.11 9.17
C THR A 115 -19.11 4.03 8.92
N VAL A 116 -19.38 4.96 9.84
CA VAL A 116 -20.42 5.98 9.68
C VAL A 116 -19.83 7.23 9.03
N ILE A 117 -20.22 7.48 7.82
CA ILE A 117 -19.86 8.68 7.05
C ILE A 117 -20.75 9.85 7.51
N LYS A 118 -20.14 10.85 8.15
CA LYS A 118 -20.81 12.01 8.76
C LYS A 118 -20.59 13.33 8.01
N SER A 119 -19.63 13.36 7.10
CA SER A 119 -19.26 14.57 6.37
C SER A 119 -18.88 14.24 4.93
N TYR A 120 -18.88 15.24 4.06
CA TYR A 120 -18.27 15.14 2.74
C TYR A 120 -16.75 15.02 2.85
N PRO A 121 -16.08 14.46 1.85
CA PRO A 121 -14.63 14.50 1.77
C PRO A 121 -14.14 15.96 1.74
N SER A 122 -12.92 16.18 2.23
CA SER A 122 -12.25 17.45 2.09
C SER A 122 -12.05 17.80 0.60
N SER A 123 -12.07 19.09 0.26
CA SER A 123 -11.98 19.54 -1.13
C SER A 123 -10.73 19.00 -1.82
N LEU A 124 -9.58 19.02 -1.13
CA LEU A 124 -8.32 18.54 -1.66
C LEU A 124 -8.39 17.04 -2.04
N VAL A 125 -8.92 16.22 -1.13
CA VAL A 125 -9.05 14.76 -1.35
C VAL A 125 -10.02 14.47 -2.49
N TYR A 126 -11.14 15.20 -2.52
CA TYR A 126 -12.15 15.02 -3.57
C TYR A 126 -11.62 15.42 -4.96
N ASP A 127 -10.96 16.57 -5.07
CA ASP A 127 -10.40 17.07 -6.33
C ASP A 127 -9.30 16.16 -6.88
N ASP A 128 -8.42 15.66 -6.02
CA ASP A 128 -7.39 14.70 -6.40
C ASP A 128 -8.01 13.35 -6.82
N PHE A 129 -9.04 12.88 -6.12
CA PHE A 129 -9.76 11.66 -6.50
C PHE A 129 -10.42 11.79 -7.88
N LYS A 130 -11.12 12.89 -8.14
CA LYS A 130 -11.73 13.20 -9.45
C LYS A 130 -10.71 13.36 -10.57
N SER A 131 -9.49 13.72 -10.23
CA SER A 131 -8.37 13.84 -11.16
C SER A 131 -7.61 12.52 -11.35
N PHE A 132 -8.12 11.38 -10.83
CA PHE A 132 -7.52 10.06 -10.91
C PHE A 132 -6.10 9.99 -10.33
N LYS A 133 -5.84 10.76 -9.29
CA LYS A 133 -4.56 10.74 -8.58
C LYS A 133 -4.60 9.81 -7.38
N THR A 134 -3.48 9.16 -7.11
CA THR A 134 -3.27 8.47 -5.83
C THR A 134 -3.07 9.50 -4.73
N ILE A 135 -3.82 9.36 -3.66
CA ILE A 135 -3.88 10.33 -2.56
C ILE A 135 -3.08 9.79 -1.36
N SER A 136 -2.27 10.65 -0.76
CA SER A 136 -1.54 10.30 0.47
C SER A 136 -2.48 10.23 1.67
N SER A 137 -2.33 9.21 2.52
CA SER A 137 -3.07 9.10 3.79
C SER A 137 -2.82 10.28 4.75
N LYS A 138 -1.70 10.99 4.58
CA LYS A 138 -1.35 12.17 5.40
C LYS A 138 -2.30 13.36 5.25
N VAL A 139 -3.10 13.40 4.18
CA VAL A 139 -4.07 14.49 3.94
C VAL A 139 -5.50 14.12 4.31
N SER A 140 -5.69 12.95 4.92
CA SER A 140 -7.00 12.47 5.37
C SER A 140 -7.34 13.11 6.71
N ASP A 141 -8.47 13.79 6.76
CA ASP A 141 -8.97 14.49 7.95
C ASP A 141 -10.25 13.86 8.52
N ASN A 142 -10.91 12.99 7.76
CA ASN A 142 -12.18 12.40 8.14
C ASN A 142 -12.43 11.03 7.47
N ALA A 143 -13.47 10.33 7.89
CA ALA A 143 -13.81 9.00 7.37
C ALA A 143 -14.07 8.98 5.85
N SER A 144 -14.64 10.03 5.29
CA SER A 144 -14.86 10.14 3.84
C SER A 144 -13.55 10.24 3.07
N ASP A 145 -12.59 10.98 3.62
CA ASP A 145 -11.24 11.06 3.05
C ASP A 145 -10.56 9.70 3.05
N GLU A 146 -10.63 8.97 4.15
CA GLU A 146 -10.06 7.61 4.29
C GLU A 146 -10.59 6.64 3.23
N VAL A 147 -11.90 6.69 2.95
CA VAL A 147 -12.52 5.91 1.87
C VAL A 147 -11.90 6.27 0.52
N LEU A 148 -11.85 7.58 0.19
CA LEU A 148 -11.31 8.03 -1.10
C LEU A 148 -9.80 7.80 -1.22
N VAL A 149 -9.04 7.97 -0.15
CA VAL A 149 -7.61 7.62 -0.09
C VAL A 149 -7.42 6.14 -0.41
N THR A 150 -8.19 5.25 0.21
CA THR A 150 -8.11 3.81 -0.05
C THR A 150 -8.47 3.50 -1.49
N LEU A 151 -9.59 4.02 -1.99
CA LEU A 151 -10.02 3.81 -3.39
C LEU A 151 -9.02 4.38 -4.39
N SER A 152 -8.38 5.51 -4.10
CA SER A 152 -7.41 6.15 -5.00
C SER A 152 -6.17 5.30 -5.26
N LYS A 153 -5.85 4.32 -4.40
CA LYS A 153 -4.72 3.41 -4.59
C LYS A 153 -4.80 2.61 -5.89
N MET A 154 -6.00 2.37 -6.41
CA MET A 154 -6.18 1.71 -7.71
C MET A 154 -5.58 2.52 -8.88
N TYR A 155 -5.49 3.84 -8.77
CA TYR A 155 -4.95 4.71 -9.83
C TYR A 155 -3.43 4.55 -9.99
N SER A 156 -2.74 3.93 -9.03
CA SER A 156 -1.30 3.67 -9.10
C SER A 156 -0.94 2.22 -9.42
N PHE A 157 -1.89 1.37 -9.78
CA PHE A 157 -1.58 0.01 -10.20
C PHE A 157 -0.74 0.01 -11.48
N ASN A 158 0.32 -0.77 -11.46
CA ASN A 158 1.26 -0.92 -12.55
C ASN A 158 0.87 -2.04 -13.53
N TYR A 159 0.08 -3.03 -13.07
CA TYR A 159 -0.28 -4.22 -13.84
C TYR A 159 -1.79 -4.39 -13.98
N LYS A 160 -2.21 -4.79 -15.18
CA LYS A 160 -3.62 -5.15 -15.45
C LYS A 160 -4.14 -6.26 -14.53
N TYR A 161 -3.25 -7.14 -14.08
CA TYR A 161 -3.60 -8.24 -13.18
C TYR A 161 -4.05 -7.73 -11.81
N SER A 162 -3.50 -6.62 -11.34
CA SER A 162 -3.92 -5.97 -10.08
C SER A 162 -5.37 -5.48 -10.16
N TYR A 163 -5.77 -4.87 -11.29
CA TYR A 163 -7.17 -4.51 -11.54
C TYR A 163 -8.08 -5.75 -11.63
N TYR A 164 -7.60 -6.82 -12.26
CA TYR A 164 -8.35 -8.08 -12.30
C TYR A 164 -8.61 -8.61 -10.90
N LEU A 165 -7.59 -8.65 -10.03
CA LEU A 165 -7.72 -9.08 -8.64
C LEU A 165 -8.62 -8.16 -7.82
N LEU A 166 -8.52 -6.83 -7.99
CA LEU A 166 -9.41 -5.87 -7.36
C LEU A 166 -10.88 -6.18 -7.67
N LYS A 167 -11.17 -6.43 -8.96
CA LYS A 167 -12.51 -6.76 -9.45
C LYS A 167 -12.96 -8.16 -9.01
N GLN A 168 -12.09 -9.17 -9.12
CA GLN A 168 -12.41 -10.55 -8.75
C GLN A 168 -12.79 -10.68 -7.30
N ASN A 169 -12.11 -9.95 -6.42
CA ASN A 169 -12.40 -9.92 -4.99
C ASN A 169 -13.55 -8.98 -4.62
N ASP A 170 -14.07 -8.23 -5.57
CA ASP A 170 -15.19 -7.30 -5.40
C ASP A 170 -14.94 -6.26 -4.30
N TYR A 171 -13.68 -5.83 -4.13
CA TYR A 171 -13.30 -4.97 -3.02
C TYR A 171 -14.01 -3.62 -3.04
N VAL A 172 -14.17 -2.99 -4.20
CA VAL A 172 -14.81 -1.68 -4.31
C VAL A 172 -16.25 -1.75 -3.82
N ASN A 173 -17.06 -2.70 -4.32
CA ASN A 173 -18.44 -2.86 -3.84
C ASN A 173 -18.51 -3.25 -2.37
N LYS A 174 -17.59 -4.10 -1.89
CA LYS A 174 -17.53 -4.47 -0.47
C LYS A 174 -17.25 -3.26 0.41
N ILE A 175 -16.35 -2.36 0.01
CA ILE A 175 -16.11 -1.11 0.72
C ILE A 175 -17.41 -0.29 0.77
N PHE A 176 -18.02 0.01 -0.38
CA PHE A 176 -19.26 0.79 -0.40
C PHE A 176 -20.39 0.17 0.42
N ASN A 177 -20.55 -1.15 0.35
CA ASN A 177 -21.59 -1.87 1.10
C ASN A 177 -21.33 -1.92 2.62
N SER A 178 -20.10 -1.69 3.07
CA SER A 178 -19.75 -1.62 4.47
C SER A 178 -19.96 -0.23 5.10
N LEU A 179 -20.17 0.81 4.28
CA LEU A 179 -20.35 2.17 4.75
C LEU A 179 -21.78 2.38 5.25
N ASN A 180 -21.88 3.10 6.35
CA ASN A 180 -23.14 3.65 6.85
C ASN A 180 -23.10 5.17 6.68
N PHE A 181 -24.21 5.77 6.32
CA PHE A 181 -24.28 7.20 6.08
C PHE A 181 -25.21 7.87 7.10
N ASP A 182 -24.79 9.01 7.63
CA ASP A 182 -25.58 9.79 8.59
C ASP A 182 -26.87 10.31 7.98
N ASN A 183 -26.86 10.53 6.65
CA ASN A 183 -28.04 10.97 5.90
C ASN A 183 -28.02 10.50 4.44
N SER A 184 -29.19 10.55 3.79
CA SER A 184 -29.40 10.08 2.42
C SER A 184 -28.68 10.96 1.36
N GLU A 185 -28.35 12.20 1.67
CA GLU A 185 -27.64 13.11 0.77
C GLU A 185 -26.17 12.65 0.62
N LEU A 186 -25.49 12.34 1.72
CA LEU A 186 -24.16 11.74 1.73
C LEU A 186 -24.13 10.39 1.02
N GLU A 187 -25.13 9.53 1.27
CA GLU A 187 -25.25 8.25 0.57
C GLU A 187 -25.38 8.47 -0.95
N GLY A 188 -26.23 9.42 -1.36
CA GLY A 188 -26.41 9.78 -2.77
C GLY A 188 -25.13 10.30 -3.43
N PHE A 189 -24.34 11.12 -2.71
CA PHE A 189 -23.05 11.60 -3.16
C PHE A 189 -22.07 10.47 -3.43
N PHE A 190 -21.91 9.54 -2.47
CA PHE A 190 -20.98 8.41 -2.62
C PHE A 190 -21.40 7.43 -3.72
N LYS A 191 -22.70 7.27 -3.99
CA LYS A 191 -23.20 6.43 -5.10
C LYS A 191 -22.92 7.01 -6.49
N GLN A 192 -22.51 8.28 -6.59
CA GLN A 192 -22.18 8.95 -7.85
C GLN A 192 -20.66 8.99 -8.14
N LEU A 193 -19.84 8.58 -7.17
CA LEU A 193 -18.40 8.43 -7.34
C LEU A 193 -18.06 7.20 -8.18
#